data_89e2ab554333a875051a52fac69f824b
#
_entry.id   89e2ab554333a875051a52fac69f824b
#
_cell.length_a   1.000
_cell.length_b   1.000
_cell.length_c   1.000
_cell.angle_alpha   90.00
_cell.angle_beta   90.00
_cell.angle_gamma   90.00
#
_symmetry.space_group_name_H-M   'P 1'
#
loop_
_entity.id
_entity.type
_entity.pdbx_description
1 polymer ?
#
loop_
_entity_poly.entity_id
_entity_poly.type
_entity_poly.pdbx_seq_one_letter_code
_entity_poly.pdbx_strand_id
1 'polypeptide(L)'
;VVQRYPNIKFILSHSGGTLPFLAHRIAIFDKDMPFRDNYPEGALCYFRHFWFDTALSGDAIPLAGLTGIADKSRILFGTDYPYISTEKVTEECDGFDAWDGFTDAERAAVNRGNAETLFPRFAS
;
A
#
# COMPACT_ATOMS: atom_id res chain seq x y z
N VAL A 1 -9.80 14.07 -5.03
CA VAL A 1 -8.91 14.64 -4.00
C VAL A 1 -7.47 14.63 -4.49
N VAL A 2 -6.90 13.47 -4.85
CA VAL A 2 -5.48 13.31 -5.26
C VAL A 2 -5.09 14.24 -6.41
N GLN A 3 -5.89 14.32 -7.46
CA GLN A 3 -5.70 15.25 -8.59
C GLN A 3 -5.69 16.73 -8.15
N ARG A 4 -6.63 17.09 -7.26
CA ARG A 4 -6.80 18.49 -6.82
C ARG A 4 -5.73 18.91 -5.82
N TYR A 5 -5.16 17.94 -5.08
CA TYR A 5 -4.19 18.18 -4.01
C TYR A 5 -3.00 17.24 -4.13
N PRO A 6 -2.16 17.34 -5.18
CA PRO A 6 -1.10 16.38 -5.47
C PRO A 6 0.02 16.36 -4.42
N ASN A 7 0.12 17.43 -3.63
CA ASN A 7 1.14 17.54 -2.57
C ASN A 7 0.73 16.84 -1.26
N ILE A 8 -0.56 16.48 -1.10
CA ILE A 8 -1.01 15.72 0.07
C ILE A 8 -0.69 14.25 -0.18
N LYS A 9 0.02 13.65 0.76
CA LYS A 9 0.33 12.20 0.74
C LYS A 9 -0.66 11.49 1.66
N PHE A 10 -1.32 10.49 1.11
CA PHE A 10 -2.27 9.65 1.85
C PHE A 10 -1.63 8.30 2.07
N ILE A 11 -1.61 7.84 3.32
CA ILE A 11 -1.21 6.49 3.70
C ILE A 11 -2.49 5.73 4.03
N LEU A 12 -2.75 4.64 3.33
CA LEU A 12 -3.87 3.75 3.58
C LEU A 12 -3.37 2.57 4.43
N SER A 13 -3.88 2.47 5.65
CA SER A 13 -3.48 1.43 6.60
C SER A 13 -3.97 0.04 6.18
N HIS A 14 -3.32 -0.98 6.75
CA HIS A 14 -3.73 -2.38 6.62
C HIS A 14 -3.84 -2.83 5.15
N SER A 15 -2.77 -2.57 4.38
CA SER A 15 -2.73 -2.87 2.93
C SER A 15 -3.88 -2.23 2.14
N GLY A 16 -4.42 -1.10 2.64
CA GLY A 16 -5.58 -0.42 2.05
C GLY A 16 -6.92 -1.09 2.38
N GLY A 17 -6.95 -2.01 3.36
CA GLY A 17 -8.16 -2.70 3.80
C GLY A 17 -8.82 -3.49 2.66
N THR A 18 -10.05 -3.15 2.32
CA THR A 18 -10.79 -3.83 1.24
C THR A 18 -10.46 -3.32 -0.16
N LEU A 19 -9.65 -2.26 -0.29
CA LEU A 19 -9.39 -1.63 -1.59
C LEU A 19 -8.80 -2.59 -2.63
N PRO A 20 -7.80 -3.45 -2.34
CA PRO A 20 -7.29 -4.41 -3.31
C PRO A 20 -8.39 -5.33 -3.86
N PHE A 21 -9.26 -5.81 -3.00
CA PHE A 21 -10.39 -6.66 -3.40
C PHE A 21 -11.42 -5.93 -4.27
N LEU A 22 -11.66 -4.65 -4.00
CA LEU A 22 -12.65 -3.83 -4.72
C LEU A 22 -12.08 -3.13 -5.96
N ALA A 23 -10.78 -3.12 -6.15
CA ALA A 23 -10.09 -2.31 -7.15
C ALA A 23 -10.65 -2.53 -8.57
N HIS A 24 -10.82 -3.79 -8.98
CA HIS A 24 -11.38 -4.11 -10.29
C HIS A 24 -12.84 -3.65 -10.41
N ARG A 25 -13.66 -3.82 -9.37
CA ARG A 25 -15.06 -3.37 -9.37
C ARG A 25 -15.17 -1.86 -9.54
N ILE A 26 -14.26 -1.10 -8.93
CA ILE A 26 -14.22 0.36 -9.08
C ILE A 26 -13.79 0.71 -10.52
N ALA A 27 -12.77 0.04 -11.04
CA ALA A 27 -12.24 0.31 -12.38
C ALA A 27 -13.23 0.01 -13.52
N ILE A 28 -14.20 -0.87 -13.33
CA ILE A 28 -15.24 -1.14 -14.33
C ILE A 28 -16.00 0.15 -14.71
N PHE A 29 -16.18 1.07 -13.77
CA PHE A 29 -16.91 2.32 -13.97
C PHE A 29 -16.07 3.47 -14.55
N ASP A 30 -14.78 3.28 -14.80
CA ASP A 30 -13.88 4.33 -15.29
C ASP A 30 -14.34 4.94 -16.62
N LYS A 31 -15.08 4.18 -17.44
CA LYS A 31 -15.60 4.63 -18.74
C LYS A 31 -16.95 5.33 -18.63
N ASP A 32 -17.61 5.26 -17.48
CA ASP A 32 -18.94 5.79 -17.28
C ASP A 32 -18.87 7.27 -16.84
N MET A 33 -19.82 8.06 -17.34
CA MET A 33 -20.04 9.42 -16.86
C MET A 33 -20.72 9.39 -15.48
N PRO A 34 -20.34 10.26 -14.54
CA PRO A 34 -19.33 11.32 -14.60
C PRO A 34 -17.91 10.85 -14.20
N PHE A 35 -17.69 9.57 -13.98
CA PHE A 35 -16.43 9.03 -13.44
C PHE A 35 -15.26 9.27 -14.40
N ARG A 36 -15.46 9.08 -15.70
CA ARG A 36 -14.45 9.29 -16.73
C ARG A 36 -13.81 10.69 -16.66
N ASP A 37 -14.61 11.72 -16.43
CA ASP A 37 -14.11 13.10 -16.39
C ASP A 37 -13.39 13.41 -15.08
N ASN A 38 -13.74 12.70 -13.99
CA ASN A 38 -13.09 12.86 -12.69
C ASN A 38 -11.83 12.01 -12.55
N TYR A 39 -11.71 10.92 -13.32
CA TYR A 39 -10.60 9.96 -13.27
C TYR A 39 -10.09 9.63 -14.68
N PRO A 40 -9.54 10.60 -15.42
CA PRO A 40 -9.18 10.44 -16.83
C PRO A 40 -8.15 9.33 -17.08
N GLU A 41 -7.32 9.01 -16.10
CA GLU A 41 -6.31 7.95 -16.16
C GLU A 41 -6.82 6.59 -15.64
N GLY A 42 -8.07 6.55 -15.14
CA GLY A 42 -8.67 5.38 -14.54
C GLY A 42 -8.31 5.16 -13.07
N ALA A 43 -9.21 4.56 -12.31
CA ALA A 43 -9.08 4.41 -10.86
C ALA A 43 -7.80 3.69 -10.44
N LEU A 44 -7.39 2.64 -11.16
CA LEU A 44 -6.17 1.89 -10.83
C LEU A 44 -4.90 2.75 -10.92
N CYS A 45 -4.87 3.72 -11.84
CA CYS A 45 -3.75 4.67 -11.91
C CYS A 45 -3.71 5.53 -10.64
N TYR A 46 -4.87 6.02 -10.19
CA TYR A 46 -4.94 6.84 -8.99
C TYR A 46 -4.63 6.08 -7.70
N PHE A 47 -4.94 4.78 -7.62
CA PHE A 47 -4.56 3.96 -6.45
C PHE A 47 -3.05 3.90 -6.27
N ARG A 48 -2.27 3.90 -7.34
CA ARG A 48 -0.80 3.92 -7.30
C ARG A 48 -0.21 5.22 -6.74
N HIS A 49 -1.01 6.26 -6.59
CA HIS A 49 -0.56 7.51 -5.96
C HIS A 49 -0.63 7.46 -4.43
N PHE A 50 -1.38 6.51 -3.85
CA PHE A 50 -1.43 6.33 -2.42
C PHE A 50 -0.16 5.61 -1.91
N TRP A 51 0.12 5.85 -0.65
CA TRP A 51 1.02 5.04 0.15
C TRP A 51 0.19 4.03 0.92
N PHE A 52 0.80 2.92 1.28
CA PHE A 52 0.15 1.84 2.02
C PHE A 52 1.08 1.34 3.11
N ASP A 53 0.54 0.88 4.23
CA ASP A 53 1.32 0.12 5.20
C ASP A 53 0.93 -1.36 5.20
N THR A 54 1.76 -2.20 5.80
CA THR A 54 1.56 -3.65 5.90
C THR A 54 0.97 -4.08 7.24
N ALA A 55 0.55 -3.15 8.10
CA ALA A 55 0.01 -3.48 9.41
C ALA A 55 -1.12 -4.51 9.30
N LEU A 56 -1.10 -5.55 10.14
CA LEU A 56 -2.04 -6.69 10.11
C LEU A 56 -2.21 -7.35 8.72
N SER A 57 -1.19 -7.29 7.91
CA SER A 57 -1.24 -7.74 6.52
C SER A 57 0.06 -8.43 6.09
N GLY A 58 0.83 -8.96 7.03
CA GLY A 58 2.11 -9.64 6.82
C GLY A 58 1.98 -11.06 6.26
N ASP A 59 0.94 -11.38 5.50
CA ASP A 59 0.70 -12.70 4.91
C ASP A 59 0.62 -12.61 3.37
N ALA A 60 0.80 -13.74 2.71
CA ALA A 60 0.83 -13.85 1.25
C ALA A 60 -0.45 -13.30 0.58
N ILE A 61 -1.63 -13.52 1.17
CA ILE A 61 -2.91 -13.10 0.57
C ILE A 61 -3.04 -11.57 0.51
N PRO A 62 -2.93 -10.83 1.63
CA PRO A 62 -3.01 -9.37 1.59
C PRO A 62 -1.85 -8.74 0.83
N LEU A 63 -0.62 -9.27 0.94
CA LEU A 63 0.54 -8.72 0.23
C LEU A 63 0.41 -8.89 -1.29
N ALA A 64 -0.07 -10.03 -1.77
CA ALA A 64 -0.35 -10.23 -3.19
C ALA A 64 -1.45 -9.28 -3.70
N GLY A 65 -2.52 -9.09 -2.92
CA GLY A 65 -3.57 -8.12 -3.24
C GLY A 65 -3.05 -6.69 -3.30
N LEU A 66 -2.26 -6.29 -2.31
CA LEU A 66 -1.65 -4.96 -2.23
C LEU A 66 -0.74 -4.68 -3.43
N THR A 67 0.19 -5.58 -3.76
CA THR A 67 1.12 -5.40 -4.88
C THR A 67 0.44 -5.43 -6.25
N GLY A 68 -0.79 -5.95 -6.31
CA GLY A 68 -1.63 -5.87 -7.51
C GLY A 68 -2.12 -4.45 -7.82
N ILE A 69 -2.22 -3.57 -6.83
CA ILE A 69 -2.75 -2.21 -6.99
C ILE A 69 -1.75 -1.10 -6.64
N ALA A 70 -0.78 -1.37 -5.77
CA ALA A 70 0.20 -0.41 -5.28
C ALA A 70 1.52 -0.49 -6.07
N ASP A 71 2.20 0.64 -6.18
CA ASP A 71 3.61 0.66 -6.52
C ASP A 71 4.41 0.21 -5.28
N LYS A 72 5.30 -0.77 -5.42
CA LYS A 72 6.11 -1.31 -4.32
C LYS A 72 6.97 -0.24 -3.64
N SER A 73 7.35 0.82 -4.36
CA SER A 73 8.07 1.97 -3.80
C SER A 73 7.21 2.83 -2.86
N ARG A 74 5.93 2.54 -2.75
CA ARG A 74 4.97 3.25 -1.88
C ARG A 74 4.35 2.35 -0.81
N ILE A 75 4.94 1.19 -0.58
CA ILE A 75 4.56 0.29 0.52
C ILE A 75 5.52 0.54 1.68
N LEU A 76 4.96 0.70 2.87
CA LEU A 76 5.66 0.97 4.13
C LEU A 76 5.49 -0.23 5.05
N PHE A 77 6.53 -0.63 5.75
CA PHE A 77 6.40 -1.65 6.78
C PHE A 77 5.68 -1.10 8.01
N GLY A 78 4.73 -1.84 8.54
CA GLY A 78 4.00 -1.53 9.75
C GLY A 78 3.46 -2.81 10.39
N THR A 79 3.23 -2.84 11.71
CA THR A 79 2.78 -4.00 12.48
C THR A 79 1.49 -3.81 13.25
N ASP A 80 1.03 -2.56 13.38
CA ASP A 80 -0.09 -2.18 14.26
C ASP A 80 0.22 -2.28 15.77
N TYR A 81 1.51 -2.39 16.14
CA TYR A 81 1.90 -2.30 17.54
C TYR A 81 1.63 -0.89 18.11
N PRO A 82 1.09 -0.73 19.33
CA PRO A 82 0.83 -1.74 20.36
C PRO A 82 -0.62 -2.26 20.41
N TYR A 83 -1.41 -2.08 19.36
CA TYR A 83 -2.81 -2.54 19.32
C TYR A 83 -2.95 -4.06 19.21
N ILE A 84 -1.89 -4.74 18.75
CA ILE A 84 -1.77 -6.20 18.75
C ILE A 84 -0.69 -6.67 19.71
N SER A 85 -0.75 -7.92 20.14
CA SER A 85 0.25 -8.50 21.05
C SER A 85 1.61 -8.69 20.36
N THR A 86 2.68 -8.80 21.17
CA THR A 86 4.03 -9.06 20.65
C THR A 86 4.12 -10.34 19.83
N GLU A 87 3.38 -11.38 20.24
CA GLU A 87 3.33 -12.65 19.50
C GLU A 87 2.75 -12.45 18.09
N LYS A 88 1.67 -11.64 17.98
CA LYS A 88 1.08 -11.28 16.68
C LYS A 88 2.02 -10.43 15.83
N VAL A 89 2.75 -9.50 16.43
CA VAL A 89 3.79 -8.75 15.73
C VAL A 89 4.83 -9.70 15.12
N THR A 90 5.26 -10.70 15.89
CA THR A 90 6.21 -11.71 15.40
C THR A 90 5.64 -12.49 14.22
N GLU A 91 4.40 -12.97 14.32
CA GLU A 91 3.71 -13.67 13.22
C GLU A 91 3.63 -12.80 11.94
N GLU A 92 3.30 -11.52 12.07
CA GLU A 92 3.26 -10.56 10.96
C GLU A 92 4.64 -10.35 10.31
N CYS A 93 5.69 -10.23 11.13
CA CYS A 93 7.07 -10.09 10.63
C CYS A 93 7.51 -11.37 9.90
N ASP A 94 7.27 -12.53 10.50
CA ASP A 94 7.66 -13.82 9.93
C ASP A 94 6.94 -14.07 8.59
N GLY A 95 5.64 -13.76 8.52
CA GLY A 95 4.86 -13.88 7.30
C GLY A 95 5.34 -12.92 6.19
N PHE A 96 5.63 -11.66 6.55
CA PHE A 96 6.20 -10.68 5.63
C PHE A 96 7.56 -11.13 5.09
N ASP A 97 8.43 -11.67 5.95
CA ASP A 97 9.76 -12.12 5.56
C ASP A 97 9.71 -13.42 4.72
N ALA A 98 8.74 -14.30 4.97
CA ALA A 98 8.55 -15.53 4.22
C ALA A 98 7.95 -15.31 2.82
N TRP A 99 7.29 -14.17 2.57
CA TRP A 99 6.63 -13.94 1.28
C TRP A 99 7.65 -13.62 0.18
N ASP A 100 7.57 -14.37 -0.93
CA ASP A 100 8.51 -14.33 -2.05
C ASP A 100 8.17 -13.31 -3.16
N GLY A 101 7.08 -12.58 -3.01
CA GLY A 101 6.66 -11.56 -3.98
C GLY A 101 7.48 -10.27 -3.98
N PHE A 102 8.43 -10.11 -3.03
CA PHE A 102 9.43 -9.04 -3.02
C PHE A 102 10.82 -9.61 -3.31
N THR A 103 11.58 -8.91 -4.14
CA THR A 103 13.03 -9.09 -4.18
C THR A 103 13.67 -8.58 -2.89
N ASP A 104 14.93 -8.96 -2.60
CA ASP A 104 15.65 -8.47 -1.42
C ASP A 104 15.73 -6.94 -1.38
N ALA A 105 15.95 -6.30 -2.53
CA ALA A 105 16.00 -4.85 -2.65
C ALA A 105 14.63 -4.20 -2.38
N GLU A 106 13.54 -4.77 -2.89
CA GLU A 106 12.18 -4.30 -2.62
C GLU A 106 11.80 -4.49 -1.15
N ARG A 107 12.15 -5.62 -0.55
CA ARG A 107 11.95 -5.88 0.88
C ARG A 107 12.69 -4.86 1.74
N ALA A 108 13.96 -4.57 1.45
CA ALA A 108 14.73 -3.54 2.14
C ALA A 108 14.10 -2.15 1.97
N ALA A 109 13.58 -1.85 0.78
CA ALA A 109 12.88 -0.60 0.52
C ALA A 109 11.58 -0.50 1.34
N VAL A 110 10.75 -1.55 1.38
CA VAL A 110 9.52 -1.58 2.19
C VAL A 110 9.85 -1.45 3.68
N ASN A 111 10.88 -2.16 4.17
CA ASN A 111 11.26 -2.13 5.59
C ASN A 111 11.73 -0.75 6.06
N ARG A 112 12.37 0.05 5.17
CA ARG A 112 12.94 1.35 5.57
C ARG A 112 12.97 2.39 4.46
N GLY A 113 13.52 2.09 3.31
CA GLY A 113 13.88 3.07 2.28
C GLY A 113 12.69 3.89 1.78
N ASN A 114 11.51 3.27 1.66
CA ASN A 114 10.29 3.95 1.26
C ASN A 114 9.83 4.98 2.31
N ALA A 115 9.94 4.63 3.60
CA ALA A 115 9.63 5.56 4.68
C ALA A 115 10.60 6.75 4.71
N GLU A 116 11.88 6.54 4.47
CA GLU A 116 12.87 7.62 4.35
C GLU A 116 12.58 8.53 3.14
N THR A 117 12.11 7.95 2.05
CA THR A 117 11.68 8.72 0.87
C THR A 117 10.45 9.58 1.16
N LEU A 118 9.47 9.03 1.87
CA LEU A 118 8.24 9.76 2.23
C LEU A 118 8.51 10.83 3.30
N PHE A 119 9.40 10.53 4.24
CA PHE A 119 9.75 11.38 5.38
C PHE A 119 11.28 11.67 5.43
N PRO A 120 11.81 12.51 4.52
CA PRO A 120 13.26 12.75 4.39
C PRO A 120 13.94 13.21 5.69
N ARG A 121 13.19 13.81 6.62
CA ARG A 121 13.71 14.23 7.94
C ARG A 121 14.21 13.07 8.81
N PHE A 122 13.86 11.82 8.48
CA PHE A 122 14.28 10.62 9.19
C PHE A 122 15.34 9.82 8.42
N ALA A 123 15.69 10.23 7.20
CA ALA A 123 16.80 9.64 6.46
C ALA A 123 18.12 9.97 7.16
N SER A 124 18.90 8.94 7.51
CA SER A 124 20.18 9.05 8.22
C SER A 124 21.34 8.88 7.24
#